data_ac3871b7fb75a66b7a82346c04b876f7
#
_entry.id   ac3871b7fb75a66b7a82346c04b876f7
#
_cell.length_a   1.000
_cell.length_b   1.000
_cell.length_c   1.000
_cell.angle_alpha   90.00
_cell.angle_beta   90.00
_cell.angle_gamma   90.00
#
_symmetry.space_group_name_H-M   'P 1'
#
loop_
_entity.id
_entity.type
_entity.pdbx_description
1 polymer ?
#
loop_
_entity_poly.entity_id
_entity_poly.type
_entity_poly.pdbx_seq_one_letter_code
_entity_poly.pdbx_strand_id
1 'polypeptide(L)'
;MKKSTIAALACLLAFIGVMPLGAQQMTYAAVHSPYVLAVDEYVPAPGQFVNDLPVWEAGDDAARMAAKCTEAIAGDYADERHSMITLGGYGGYVTFHFDHSIANISGQRDFYILGNAIQSAMFPDIPGGSSEPGIIMVSKDENHNGVPDDPWYEISGSADVDSVGKVDYAYSITYRKNPMKEIPWTDNRGESGVIKRMDAFQHTQEYYPGWLDDNLTFSGTRLPQNAWYFEQGKYKKQWVLMFLRYGYADNLPNSDEEGCSIDISWAVDENRQPKNLDFIDFIRIYNGMNQTVPQLGETSTEVAGAHDLHLEASLDAIRTATAIVSPVQSAQQSALYNLQGQRVSRAYRGICIKNGKQFVNK
;
A
#
# COMPACT_ATOMS: atom_id res chain seq x y z
N MET A 1 -44.59 47.11 47.04
CA MET A 1 -44.44 47.28 48.53
C MET A 1 -43.23 46.44 48.94
N LYS A 2 -42.30 47.11 49.66
CA LYS A 2 -41.27 46.62 50.61
C LYS A 2 -40.15 45.74 50.02
N LYS A 3 -38.97 46.22 49.93
CA LYS A 3 -37.84 46.62 50.86
C LYS A 3 -36.77 45.54 50.77
N SER A 4 -35.68 45.83 50.15
CA SER A 4 -34.36 46.15 50.73
C SER A 4 -33.89 45.25 51.86
N THR A 5 -32.75 44.60 51.68
CA THR A 5 -31.63 44.71 52.64
C THR A 5 -30.29 44.33 52.00
N ILE A 6 -29.38 45.25 52.08
CA ILE A 6 -27.93 45.12 51.78
C ILE A 6 -27.27 44.49 52.98
N ALA A 7 -26.36 43.57 52.78
CA ALA A 7 -25.34 43.27 53.79
C ALA A 7 -24.00 43.02 53.08
N ALA A 8 -23.12 44.00 53.31
CA ALA A 8 -21.68 43.86 52.99
C ALA A 8 -21.00 43.01 54.04
N LEU A 9 -20.04 42.17 53.64
CA LEU A 9 -19.01 41.71 54.57
C LEU A 9 -17.72 41.36 53.81
N ALA A 10 -16.76 42.17 54.06
CA ALA A 10 -15.34 42.03 54.33
C ALA A 10 -14.50 40.99 53.57
N CYS A 11 -13.45 41.55 52.98
CA CYS A 11 -12.25 40.94 52.46
C CYS A 11 -11.57 39.98 53.46
N LEU A 12 -11.23 38.79 52.96
CA LEU A 12 -10.10 38.03 53.50
C LEU A 12 -9.19 37.64 52.32
N LEU A 13 -8.08 38.37 52.19
CA LEU A 13 -6.97 38.02 51.29
C LEU A 13 -6.23 36.81 51.87
N ALA A 14 -6.45 35.63 51.32
CA ALA A 14 -5.59 34.49 51.48
C ALA A 14 -4.64 34.45 50.28
N PHE A 15 -3.36 34.73 50.50
CA PHE A 15 -2.27 34.44 49.59
C PHE A 15 -2.15 32.92 49.46
N ILE A 16 -2.72 32.36 48.39
CA ILE A 16 -2.41 30.99 47.98
C ILE A 16 -1.33 31.13 46.91
N GLY A 17 -0.14 30.64 47.27
CA GLY A 17 0.98 30.53 46.34
C GLY A 17 0.60 29.75 45.12
N VAL A 18 0.64 30.39 43.96
CA VAL A 18 0.52 29.74 42.68
C VAL A 18 1.83 28.94 42.45
N MET A 19 1.78 27.65 42.73
CA MET A 19 2.76 26.72 42.15
C MET A 19 2.53 26.69 40.64
N PRO A 20 3.57 26.83 39.83
CA PRO A 20 3.42 26.60 38.41
C PRO A 20 3.06 25.08 38.22
N LEU A 21 1.82 24.83 37.89
CA LEU A 21 1.48 23.54 37.29
C LEU A 21 2.31 23.44 36.01
N GLY A 22 3.37 22.63 36.04
CA GLY A 22 4.01 22.18 34.83
C GLY A 22 2.91 21.54 33.97
N ALA A 23 2.58 22.19 32.88
CA ALA A 23 1.78 21.57 31.83
C ALA A 23 2.59 20.36 31.35
N GLN A 24 2.28 19.19 31.89
CA GLN A 24 2.60 17.95 31.19
C GLN A 24 1.81 18.03 29.88
N GLN A 25 2.49 18.37 28.78
CA GLN A 25 1.98 18.04 27.47
C GLN A 25 1.82 16.51 27.51
N MET A 26 0.59 16.06 27.70
CA MET A 26 0.22 14.71 27.29
C MET A 26 0.38 14.70 25.77
N THR A 27 1.52 14.25 25.30
CA THR A 27 1.64 13.76 23.94
C THR A 27 0.76 12.52 23.90
N TYR A 28 -0.45 12.65 23.37
CA TYR A 28 -1.17 11.48 22.90
C TYR A 28 -0.25 10.82 21.88
N ALA A 29 0.25 9.64 22.20
CA ALA A 29 0.88 8.81 21.19
C ALA A 29 -0.13 8.68 20.06
N ALA A 30 0.27 8.99 18.83
CA ALA A 30 -0.59 8.75 17.68
C ALA A 30 -1.01 7.28 17.73
N VAL A 31 -2.31 7.02 17.67
CA VAL A 31 -2.82 5.66 17.60
C VAL A 31 -2.63 5.25 16.15
N HIS A 32 -1.62 4.42 15.89
CA HIS A 32 -1.37 3.87 14.56
C HIS A 32 -2.35 2.74 14.27
N SER A 33 -2.68 2.58 12.99
CA SER A 33 -3.59 1.54 12.50
C SER A 33 -2.80 0.48 11.72
N PRO A 34 -3.04 -0.82 11.91
CA PRO A 34 -2.39 -1.85 11.11
C PRO A 34 -2.88 -1.89 9.66
N TYR A 35 -3.94 -1.16 9.32
CA TYR A 35 -4.59 -1.22 8.02
C TYR A 35 -4.09 -0.14 7.06
N VAL A 36 -4.35 -0.34 5.76
CA VAL A 36 -4.11 0.67 4.71
C VAL A 36 -4.67 2.03 5.13
N LEU A 37 -3.85 3.07 4.99
CA LEU A 37 -4.27 4.45 5.25
C LEU A 37 -4.90 5.07 4.00
N ALA A 38 -4.21 5.01 2.86
CA ALA A 38 -4.67 5.63 1.63
C ALA A 38 -4.08 4.99 0.38
N VAL A 39 -4.77 5.16 -0.73
CA VAL A 39 -4.31 4.82 -2.08
C VAL A 39 -3.67 6.06 -2.70
N ASP A 40 -2.41 5.92 -3.15
CA ASP A 40 -1.62 6.98 -3.80
C ASP A 40 -1.87 7.04 -5.30
N GLU A 41 -1.96 5.86 -5.94
CA GLU A 41 -2.17 5.73 -7.38
C GLU A 41 -3.11 4.59 -7.69
N TYR A 42 -4.00 4.81 -8.66
CA TYR A 42 -4.87 3.77 -9.22
C TYR A 42 -4.91 3.90 -10.74
N VAL A 43 -4.30 2.95 -11.42
CA VAL A 43 -4.17 2.91 -12.88
C VAL A 43 -4.55 1.51 -13.37
N PRO A 44 -5.85 1.17 -13.43
CA PRO A 44 -6.29 -0.13 -13.90
C PRO A 44 -6.06 -0.29 -15.41
N ALA A 45 -5.74 -1.49 -15.84
CA ALA A 45 -5.84 -1.86 -17.25
C ALA A 45 -7.32 -2.08 -17.63
N PRO A 46 -7.68 -2.07 -18.93
CA PRO A 46 -9.06 -2.36 -19.32
C PRO A 46 -9.53 -3.74 -18.83
N GLY A 47 -10.78 -3.81 -18.35
CA GLY A 47 -11.33 -5.05 -17.78
C GLY A 47 -12.82 -4.98 -17.48
N GLN A 48 -13.42 -6.14 -17.23
CA GLN A 48 -14.89 -6.28 -17.09
C GLN A 48 -15.46 -5.60 -15.83
N PHE A 49 -14.66 -5.39 -14.79
CA PHE A 49 -15.07 -4.70 -13.56
C PHE A 49 -14.56 -3.25 -13.49
N VAL A 50 -13.78 -2.81 -14.48
CA VAL A 50 -13.27 -1.45 -14.56
C VAL A 50 -14.43 -0.47 -14.78
N ASN A 51 -14.37 0.70 -14.14
CA ASN A 51 -15.44 1.70 -14.02
C ASN A 51 -16.64 1.26 -13.15
N ASP A 52 -16.59 0.09 -12.51
CA ASP A 52 -17.61 -0.45 -11.62
C ASP A 52 -17.07 -0.73 -10.21
N LEU A 53 -15.80 -1.14 -10.11
CA LEU A 53 -15.09 -1.41 -8.84
C LEU A 53 -13.75 -0.65 -8.79
N PRO A 54 -13.74 0.62 -8.31
CA PRO A 54 -14.88 1.44 -7.89
C PRO A 54 -15.62 2.10 -9.08
N VAL A 55 -16.86 2.55 -8.80
CA VAL A 55 -17.68 3.21 -9.83
C VAL A 55 -17.04 4.51 -10.28
N TRP A 56 -16.76 4.61 -11.59
CA TRP A 56 -16.35 5.86 -12.22
C TRP A 56 -17.57 6.69 -12.66
N GLU A 57 -17.53 7.98 -12.40
CA GLU A 57 -18.56 8.94 -12.83
C GLU A 57 -17.93 9.98 -13.77
N ALA A 58 -18.72 10.49 -14.70
CA ALA A 58 -18.24 11.47 -15.65
C ALA A 58 -17.68 12.72 -14.96
N GLY A 59 -16.39 12.97 -15.12
CA GLY A 59 -15.66 14.06 -14.47
C GLY A 59 -14.73 13.62 -13.37
N ASP A 60 -14.76 12.34 -12.95
CA ASP A 60 -13.74 11.81 -12.07
C ASP A 60 -12.39 11.76 -12.80
N ASP A 61 -11.38 12.32 -12.17
CA ASP A 61 -9.97 12.24 -12.56
C ASP A 61 -9.21 11.17 -11.75
N ALA A 62 -7.91 11.02 -12.02
CA ALA A 62 -7.06 10.05 -11.34
C ALA A 62 -7.05 10.24 -9.81
N ALA A 63 -7.01 11.48 -9.33
CA ALA A 63 -7.02 11.77 -7.89
C ALA A 63 -8.35 11.38 -7.24
N ARG A 64 -9.48 11.65 -7.89
CA ARG A 64 -10.80 11.24 -7.39
C ARG A 64 -10.95 9.72 -7.40
N MET A 65 -10.43 9.02 -8.42
CA MET A 65 -10.46 7.56 -8.47
C MET A 65 -9.57 6.94 -7.39
N ALA A 66 -8.37 7.48 -7.12
CA ALA A 66 -7.54 7.05 -5.99
C ALA A 66 -8.25 7.26 -4.63
N ALA A 67 -8.97 8.38 -4.47
CA ALA A 67 -9.78 8.62 -3.28
C ALA A 67 -10.93 7.61 -3.14
N LYS A 68 -11.62 7.24 -4.23
CA LYS A 68 -12.65 6.19 -4.21
C LYS A 68 -12.07 4.81 -3.88
N CYS A 69 -10.86 4.51 -4.36
CA CYS A 69 -10.14 3.30 -3.95
C CYS A 69 -9.81 3.33 -2.45
N THR A 70 -9.36 4.47 -1.92
CA THR A 70 -9.15 4.65 -0.48
C THR A 70 -10.45 4.40 0.31
N GLU A 71 -11.57 4.98 -0.12
CA GLU A 71 -12.88 4.75 0.49
C GLU A 71 -13.28 3.26 0.49
N ALA A 72 -12.83 2.47 -0.49
CA ALA A 72 -13.15 1.06 -0.65
C ALA A 72 -12.28 0.13 0.20
N ILE A 73 -10.96 0.37 0.30
CA ILE A 73 -10.01 -0.62 0.84
C ILE A 73 -9.20 -0.15 2.05
N ALA A 74 -9.34 1.11 2.49
CA ALA A 74 -8.63 1.60 3.67
C ALA A 74 -9.38 1.26 4.96
N GLY A 75 -8.62 1.14 6.06
CA GLY A 75 -9.16 0.83 7.38
C GLY A 75 -9.44 -0.64 7.62
N ASP A 76 -10.20 -0.93 8.67
CA ASP A 76 -10.53 -2.29 9.08
C ASP A 76 -11.49 -2.95 8.08
N TYR A 77 -11.12 -4.09 7.54
CA TYR A 77 -11.96 -4.87 6.61
C TYR A 77 -13.24 -5.43 7.25
N ALA A 78 -13.39 -5.36 8.56
CA ALA A 78 -14.64 -5.66 9.25
C ALA A 78 -15.66 -4.49 9.20
N ASP A 79 -15.27 -3.30 8.71
CA ASP A 79 -16.20 -2.18 8.50
C ASP A 79 -17.17 -2.53 7.36
N GLU A 80 -18.47 -2.29 7.58
CA GLU A 80 -19.52 -2.57 6.58
C GLU A 80 -19.36 -1.80 5.25
N ARG A 81 -18.56 -0.72 5.24
CA ARG A 81 -18.25 0.08 4.04
C ARG A 81 -17.08 -0.49 3.25
N HIS A 82 -16.33 -1.41 3.84
CA HIS A 82 -15.19 -2.04 3.21
C HIS A 82 -15.63 -2.85 2.00
N SER A 83 -14.89 -2.73 0.90
CA SER A 83 -15.20 -3.33 -0.39
C SER A 83 -13.92 -3.84 -1.05
N MET A 84 -13.91 -3.90 -2.37
CA MET A 84 -12.74 -4.25 -3.16
C MET A 84 -12.62 -3.33 -4.38
N ILE A 85 -11.45 -3.31 -4.98
CA ILE A 85 -11.16 -2.64 -6.24
C ILE A 85 -10.62 -3.66 -7.25
N THR A 86 -10.88 -3.43 -8.54
CA THR A 86 -10.35 -4.27 -9.63
C THR A 86 -9.13 -3.62 -10.26
N LEU A 87 -8.15 -4.41 -10.68
CA LEU A 87 -6.99 -3.91 -11.43
C LEU A 87 -7.15 -4.08 -12.95
N GLY A 88 -8.21 -4.79 -13.40
CA GLY A 88 -8.45 -5.10 -14.80
C GLY A 88 -7.42 -6.08 -15.37
N GLY A 89 -7.16 -6.02 -16.69
CA GLY A 89 -6.20 -6.89 -17.36
C GLY A 89 -4.75 -6.71 -16.90
N TYR A 90 -3.83 -7.41 -17.56
CA TYR A 90 -2.40 -7.39 -17.20
C TYR A 90 -1.84 -5.99 -17.01
N GLY A 91 -1.13 -5.82 -15.92
CA GLY A 91 -0.33 -4.63 -15.61
C GLY A 91 -1.11 -3.50 -14.95
N GLY A 92 -2.45 -3.52 -14.97
CA GLY A 92 -3.22 -2.55 -14.19
C GLY A 92 -2.86 -2.64 -12.71
N TYR A 93 -2.71 -1.49 -12.02
CA TYR A 93 -2.13 -1.45 -10.68
C TYR A 93 -2.79 -0.48 -9.73
N VAL A 94 -2.55 -0.73 -8.44
CA VAL A 94 -2.82 0.16 -7.32
C VAL A 94 -1.55 0.32 -6.48
N THR A 95 -1.30 1.53 -5.98
CA THR A 95 -0.24 1.85 -5.00
C THR A 95 -0.89 2.41 -3.75
N PHE A 96 -0.50 1.94 -2.58
CA PHE A 96 -1.02 2.39 -1.30
C PHE A 96 0.04 2.38 -0.21
N HIS A 97 -0.25 3.08 0.89
CA HIS A 97 0.61 3.15 2.07
C HIS A 97 -0.18 3.02 3.38
N PHE A 98 0.55 2.84 4.46
CA PHE A 98 0.08 2.81 5.85
C PHE A 98 0.42 4.15 6.54
N ASP A 99 -0.06 4.36 7.76
CA ASP A 99 0.31 5.53 8.56
C ASP A 99 1.69 5.38 9.24
N HIS A 100 2.42 4.32 8.90
CA HIS A 100 3.75 3.96 9.39
C HIS A 100 4.46 3.08 8.35
N SER A 101 5.78 2.94 8.48
CA SER A 101 6.55 1.96 7.69
C SER A 101 6.34 0.55 8.25
N ILE A 102 6.23 -0.45 7.40
CA ILE A 102 6.16 -1.87 7.80
C ILE A 102 7.58 -2.41 7.92
N ALA A 103 7.94 -2.92 9.10
CA ALA A 103 9.27 -3.50 9.33
C ALA A 103 9.39 -4.91 8.73
N ASN A 104 10.58 -5.24 8.24
CA ASN A 104 10.96 -6.61 7.87
C ASN A 104 11.42 -7.36 9.12
N ILE A 105 10.62 -8.28 9.59
CA ILE A 105 10.91 -9.09 10.78
C ILE A 105 11.50 -10.44 10.36
N SER A 106 12.77 -10.63 10.64
CA SER A 106 13.52 -11.82 10.20
C SER A 106 12.79 -13.14 10.47
N GLY A 107 12.50 -13.88 9.39
CA GLY A 107 11.87 -15.20 9.42
C GLY A 107 10.39 -15.19 9.75
N GLN A 108 9.72 -14.05 9.62
CA GLN A 108 8.28 -13.92 9.76
C GLN A 108 7.66 -13.37 8.48
N ARG A 109 6.34 -13.43 8.36
CA ARG A 109 5.56 -12.70 7.36
C ARG A 109 5.27 -11.32 7.93
N ASP A 110 5.42 -10.28 7.12
CA ASP A 110 5.37 -8.90 7.60
C ASP A 110 4.02 -8.24 7.35
N PHE A 111 3.38 -8.55 6.24
CA PHE A 111 2.07 -7.99 5.92
C PHE A 111 1.18 -8.99 5.20
N TYR A 112 -0.11 -8.74 5.23
CA TYR A 112 -1.17 -9.56 4.65
C TYR A 112 -1.90 -8.78 3.58
N ILE A 113 -2.26 -9.46 2.46
CA ILE A 113 -3.08 -8.88 1.38
C ILE A 113 -4.42 -9.61 1.30
N LEU A 114 -5.50 -8.83 1.24
CA LEU A 114 -6.85 -9.33 1.01
C LEU A 114 -7.21 -9.22 -0.47
N GLY A 115 -7.71 -10.30 -1.04
CA GLY A 115 -8.29 -10.40 -2.37
C GLY A 115 -9.70 -10.97 -2.34
N ASN A 116 -10.14 -11.56 -3.47
CA ASN A 116 -11.42 -12.24 -3.55
C ASN A 116 -11.30 -13.71 -3.98
N ALA A 117 -10.10 -14.27 -4.05
CA ALA A 117 -9.87 -15.65 -4.43
C ALA A 117 -10.65 -16.64 -3.53
N ILE A 118 -11.28 -17.62 -4.14
CA ILE A 118 -12.02 -18.68 -3.43
C ILE A 118 -11.67 -20.06 -3.97
N GLN A 119 -11.76 -21.07 -3.11
CA GLN A 119 -11.65 -22.48 -3.48
C GLN A 119 -12.84 -22.92 -4.35
N SER A 120 -12.60 -23.72 -5.38
CA SER A 120 -13.66 -24.31 -6.18
C SER A 120 -14.58 -25.19 -5.33
N ALA A 121 -15.84 -24.81 -5.22
CA ALA A 121 -16.86 -25.66 -4.56
C ALA A 121 -17.19 -26.93 -5.36
N MET A 122 -17.02 -26.89 -6.68
CA MET A 122 -17.31 -28.05 -7.55
C MET A 122 -16.16 -29.06 -7.51
N PHE A 123 -14.94 -28.64 -7.34
CA PHE A 123 -13.73 -29.45 -7.30
C PHE A 123 -12.91 -29.11 -6.04
N PRO A 124 -13.40 -29.45 -4.83
CA PRO A 124 -12.76 -29.04 -3.56
C PRO A 124 -11.39 -29.69 -3.32
N ASP A 125 -11.10 -30.81 -4.01
CA ASP A 125 -9.81 -31.50 -3.91
C ASP A 125 -8.75 -30.95 -4.88
N ILE A 126 -9.12 -30.02 -5.78
CA ILE A 126 -8.20 -29.37 -6.70
C ILE A 126 -7.71 -28.07 -6.05
N PRO A 127 -6.39 -27.81 -5.96
CA PRO A 127 -5.88 -26.56 -5.37
C PRO A 127 -6.09 -25.39 -6.34
N GLY A 128 -7.30 -24.84 -6.36
CA GLY A 128 -7.70 -23.78 -7.27
C GLY A 128 -9.18 -23.44 -7.16
N GLY A 129 -9.55 -22.37 -7.84
CA GLY A 129 -10.92 -21.87 -7.88
C GLY A 129 -10.99 -20.60 -8.71
N SER A 130 -10.99 -19.43 -8.08
CA SER A 130 -10.86 -18.12 -8.73
C SER A 130 -9.53 -17.45 -8.33
N SER A 131 -8.40 -18.04 -8.70
CA SER A 131 -7.09 -17.46 -8.43
C SER A 131 -6.69 -16.51 -9.56
N GLU A 132 -6.49 -15.24 -9.25
CA GLU A 132 -6.18 -14.16 -10.21
C GLU A 132 -4.90 -13.38 -9.77
N PRO A 133 -3.72 -14.05 -9.81
CA PRO A 133 -2.55 -13.63 -9.07
C PRO A 133 -2.01 -12.26 -9.50
N GLY A 134 -1.94 -11.35 -8.56
CA GLY A 134 -1.27 -10.05 -8.67
C GLY A 134 0.17 -10.09 -8.18
N ILE A 135 1.06 -9.48 -8.95
CA ILE A 135 2.45 -9.23 -8.55
C ILE A 135 2.48 -8.14 -7.49
N ILE A 136 3.26 -8.36 -6.45
CA ILE A 136 3.45 -7.40 -5.37
C ILE A 136 4.82 -6.74 -5.52
N MET A 137 4.86 -5.42 -5.45
CA MET A 137 6.07 -4.64 -5.39
C MET A 137 6.10 -3.80 -4.12
N VAL A 138 7.26 -3.60 -3.58
CA VAL A 138 7.49 -2.81 -2.36
C VAL A 138 8.51 -1.71 -2.61
N SER A 139 8.35 -0.58 -1.95
CA SER A 139 9.27 0.55 -2.00
C SER A 139 9.51 1.13 -0.63
N LYS A 140 10.72 1.63 -0.41
CA LYS A 140 11.12 2.39 0.76
C LYS A 140 11.23 3.85 0.35
N ASP A 141 10.65 4.76 1.12
CA ASP A 141 10.80 6.22 0.96
C ASP A 141 12.23 6.64 1.39
N GLU A 142 13.18 6.53 0.46
CA GLU A 142 14.59 6.82 0.73
C GLU A 142 14.86 8.32 0.89
N ASN A 143 14.05 9.15 0.21
CA ASN A 143 14.21 10.61 0.22
C ASN A 143 13.29 11.31 1.25
N HIS A 144 12.42 10.56 1.93
CA HIS A 144 11.49 11.01 2.97
C HIS A 144 10.54 12.12 2.52
N ASN A 145 10.05 12.04 1.29
CA ASN A 145 9.10 13.00 0.73
C ASN A 145 7.63 12.56 0.83
N GLY A 146 7.38 11.30 1.24
CA GLY A 146 6.05 10.72 1.35
C GLY A 146 5.38 10.41 0.01
N VAL A 147 6.18 10.28 -1.06
CA VAL A 147 5.71 10.03 -2.43
C VAL A 147 6.32 8.72 -2.94
N PRO A 148 5.56 7.84 -3.62
CA PRO A 148 6.06 6.55 -4.10
C PRO A 148 6.92 6.69 -5.39
N ASP A 149 7.97 7.55 -5.34
CA ASP A 149 8.86 7.88 -6.47
C ASP A 149 10.27 7.26 -6.34
N ASP A 150 10.51 6.52 -5.27
CA ASP A 150 11.75 5.78 -5.02
C ASP A 150 11.77 4.40 -5.71
N PRO A 151 12.93 3.67 -5.70
CA PRO A 151 13.05 2.37 -6.36
C PRO A 151 12.06 1.32 -5.86
N TRP A 152 11.45 0.60 -6.80
CA TRP A 152 10.54 -0.50 -6.55
C TRP A 152 11.24 -1.86 -6.64
N TYR A 153 10.90 -2.78 -5.73
CA TYR A 153 11.40 -4.15 -5.67
C TYR A 153 10.24 -5.13 -5.73
N GLU A 154 10.34 -6.15 -6.58
CA GLU A 154 9.32 -7.17 -6.72
C GLU A 154 9.45 -8.22 -5.60
N ILE A 155 8.35 -8.64 -5.03
CA ILE A 155 8.30 -9.80 -4.15
C ILE A 155 8.38 -11.06 -5.01
N SER A 156 9.45 -11.86 -4.82
CA SER A 156 9.64 -13.13 -5.52
C SER A 156 8.64 -14.17 -5.01
N GLY A 157 7.75 -14.60 -5.88
CA GLY A 157 6.75 -15.58 -5.55
C GLY A 157 7.10 -17.00 -5.97
N SER A 158 6.23 -17.94 -5.66
CA SER A 158 6.48 -19.38 -5.89
C SER A 158 6.63 -19.77 -7.37
N ALA A 159 6.08 -18.99 -8.31
CA ALA A 159 6.25 -19.27 -9.74
C ALA A 159 7.71 -19.11 -10.22
N ASP A 160 8.56 -18.42 -9.46
CA ASP A 160 9.99 -18.29 -9.76
C ASP A 160 10.76 -19.59 -9.50
N VAL A 161 10.25 -20.46 -8.63
CA VAL A 161 10.90 -21.69 -8.19
C VAL A 161 10.12 -22.97 -8.53
N ASP A 162 8.81 -22.86 -8.71
CA ASP A 162 7.94 -23.99 -9.02
C ASP A 162 7.84 -24.20 -10.53
N SER A 163 7.69 -25.43 -10.97
CA SER A 163 7.50 -25.76 -12.38
C SER A 163 6.06 -25.54 -12.87
N VAL A 164 5.53 -24.33 -12.67
CA VAL A 164 4.14 -23.97 -13.01
C VAL A 164 3.98 -23.42 -14.44
N GLY A 165 5.08 -23.19 -15.13
CA GLY A 165 5.11 -22.60 -16.46
C GLY A 165 6.26 -21.59 -16.59
N LYS A 166 6.31 -20.86 -17.72
CA LYS A 166 7.35 -19.86 -17.95
C LYS A 166 6.89 -18.51 -17.41
N VAL A 167 7.63 -17.98 -16.44
CA VAL A 167 7.56 -16.58 -16.02
C VAL A 167 8.28 -15.70 -17.05
N ASP A 168 7.69 -14.58 -17.43
CA ASP A 168 8.25 -13.62 -18.40
C ASP A 168 8.52 -12.27 -17.72
N TYR A 169 9.76 -12.03 -17.30
CA TYR A 169 10.17 -10.88 -16.49
C TYR A 169 10.28 -9.54 -17.24
N ALA A 170 10.22 -9.54 -18.55
CA ALA A 170 10.34 -8.33 -19.36
C ALA A 170 9.16 -8.25 -20.36
N TYR A 171 7.97 -8.55 -19.87
CA TYR A 171 6.76 -8.46 -20.66
C TYR A 171 6.21 -7.03 -20.68
N SER A 172 5.70 -6.61 -21.83
CA SER A 172 5.02 -5.33 -21.98
C SER A 172 3.84 -5.46 -22.92
N ILE A 173 2.73 -4.84 -22.57
CA ILE A 173 1.47 -4.84 -23.32
C ILE A 173 0.97 -3.41 -23.51
N THR A 174 0.34 -3.12 -24.66
CA THR A 174 -0.32 -1.85 -24.92
C THR A 174 -1.78 -2.09 -25.27
N TYR A 175 -2.67 -1.51 -24.49
CA TYR A 175 -4.11 -1.46 -24.76
C TYR A 175 -4.48 -0.19 -25.48
N ARG A 176 -5.45 -0.27 -26.41
CA ARG A 176 -5.96 0.89 -27.13
C ARG A 176 -7.45 1.06 -26.87
N LYS A 177 -7.83 2.26 -26.50
CA LYS A 177 -9.23 2.61 -26.22
C LYS A 177 -10.15 2.27 -27.40
N ASN A 178 -11.22 1.59 -27.08
CA ASN A 178 -12.28 1.25 -28.03
C ASN A 178 -13.62 1.26 -27.29
N PRO A 179 -14.21 2.44 -27.03
CA PRO A 179 -15.38 2.59 -26.19
C PRO A 179 -16.52 1.67 -26.59
N MET A 180 -17.17 1.04 -25.60
CA MET A 180 -18.30 0.12 -25.76
C MET A 180 -18.04 -1.06 -26.72
N LYS A 181 -16.77 -1.41 -26.94
CA LYS A 181 -16.35 -2.54 -27.79
C LYS A 181 -15.24 -3.35 -27.11
N GLU A 182 -14.88 -4.46 -27.73
CA GLU A 182 -13.70 -5.24 -27.33
C GLU A 182 -12.43 -4.36 -27.37
N ILE A 183 -11.61 -4.41 -26.34
CA ILE A 183 -10.43 -3.57 -26.22
C ILE A 183 -9.22 -4.27 -26.83
N PRO A 184 -8.68 -3.80 -27.97
CA PRO A 184 -7.52 -4.42 -28.59
C PRO A 184 -6.25 -4.14 -27.81
N TRP A 185 -5.37 -5.14 -27.80
CA TRP A 185 -4.02 -5.02 -27.25
C TRP A 185 -2.95 -5.62 -28.18
N THR A 186 -1.73 -5.17 -28.01
CA THR A 186 -0.52 -5.72 -28.63
C THR A 186 0.59 -5.80 -27.58
N ASP A 187 1.50 -6.75 -27.70
CA ASP A 187 2.61 -6.92 -26.77
C ASP A 187 4.00 -6.88 -27.43
N ASN A 188 5.03 -6.90 -26.60
CA ASN A 188 6.43 -6.91 -27.03
C ASN A 188 6.94 -8.29 -27.47
N ARG A 189 6.07 -9.31 -27.49
CA ARG A 189 6.35 -10.64 -28.03
C ARG A 189 5.80 -10.80 -29.46
N GLY A 190 5.12 -9.77 -29.98
CA GLY A 190 4.49 -9.78 -31.30
C GLY A 190 3.11 -10.43 -31.28
N GLU A 191 2.55 -10.67 -30.11
CA GLU A 191 1.20 -11.17 -29.94
C GLU A 191 0.19 -10.00 -29.92
N SER A 192 -1.05 -10.32 -30.23
CA SER A 192 -2.17 -9.38 -30.17
C SER A 192 -3.46 -10.10 -29.81
N GLY A 193 -4.37 -9.39 -29.20
CA GLY A 193 -5.67 -9.92 -28.81
C GLY A 193 -6.65 -8.82 -28.44
N VAL A 194 -7.71 -9.21 -27.75
CA VAL A 194 -8.74 -8.29 -27.27
C VAL A 194 -9.20 -8.70 -25.87
N ILE A 195 -9.51 -7.72 -25.04
CA ILE A 195 -10.36 -7.91 -23.86
C ILE A 195 -11.80 -7.96 -24.38
N LYS A 196 -12.43 -9.12 -24.23
CA LYS A 196 -13.79 -9.35 -24.72
C LYS A 196 -14.83 -8.86 -23.74
N ARG A 197 -15.91 -8.32 -24.27
CA ARG A 197 -17.09 -8.03 -23.45
C ARG A 197 -17.79 -9.32 -23.04
N MET A 198 -18.17 -9.40 -21.76
CA MET A 198 -18.80 -10.57 -21.15
C MET A 198 -20.29 -10.30 -20.89
N ASP A 199 -21.12 -10.55 -21.89
CA ASP A 199 -22.58 -10.36 -21.78
C ASP A 199 -23.22 -11.22 -20.67
N ALA A 200 -22.59 -12.36 -20.33
CA ALA A 200 -23.10 -13.30 -19.33
C ALA A 200 -23.19 -12.69 -17.92
N PHE A 201 -22.36 -11.71 -17.59
CA PHE A 201 -22.33 -11.06 -16.28
C PHE A 201 -23.09 -9.72 -16.24
N GLN A 202 -23.73 -9.34 -17.36
CA GLN A 202 -24.49 -8.09 -17.50
C GLN A 202 -23.67 -6.81 -17.23
N HIS A 203 -22.35 -6.88 -17.37
CA HIS A 203 -21.49 -5.70 -17.30
C HIS A 203 -21.71 -4.82 -18.52
N THR A 204 -22.42 -3.70 -18.33
CA THR A 204 -22.82 -2.80 -19.42
C THR A 204 -21.96 -1.55 -19.55
N GLN A 205 -21.15 -1.23 -18.51
CA GLN A 205 -20.25 -0.09 -18.50
C GLN A 205 -19.11 -0.27 -19.53
N GLU A 206 -18.36 0.78 -19.79
CA GLU A 206 -17.13 0.70 -20.58
C GLU A 206 -16.05 -0.07 -19.81
N TYR A 207 -15.30 -0.91 -20.52
CA TYR A 207 -14.20 -1.69 -19.96
C TYR A 207 -12.88 -0.92 -19.93
N TYR A 208 -12.80 0.22 -20.66
CA TYR A 208 -11.64 1.06 -20.66
C TYR A 208 -11.76 2.14 -19.59
N PRO A 209 -10.70 2.38 -18.76
CA PRO A 209 -10.74 3.41 -17.72
C PRO A 209 -11.10 4.78 -18.29
N GLY A 210 -12.16 5.42 -17.76
CA GLY A 210 -12.73 6.63 -18.33
C GLY A 210 -11.86 7.88 -18.20
N TRP A 211 -10.92 7.88 -17.24
CA TRP A 211 -10.05 9.01 -16.87
C TRP A 211 -8.61 8.88 -17.38
N LEU A 212 -8.25 7.77 -18.03
CA LEU A 212 -6.89 7.52 -18.51
C LEU A 212 -6.75 7.79 -20.02
N ASP A 213 -5.50 7.86 -20.47
CA ASP A 213 -5.15 8.09 -21.86
C ASP A 213 -5.66 6.99 -22.79
N ASP A 214 -5.83 7.31 -24.08
CA ASP A 214 -6.38 6.40 -25.09
C ASP A 214 -5.47 5.19 -25.43
N ASN A 215 -4.21 5.23 -25.01
CA ASN A 215 -3.28 4.12 -25.09
C ASN A 215 -2.61 3.93 -23.74
N LEU A 216 -2.77 2.75 -23.15
CA LEU A 216 -2.15 2.37 -21.88
C LEU A 216 -1.10 1.30 -22.14
N THR A 217 0.13 1.55 -21.70
CA THR A 217 1.22 0.57 -21.79
C THR A 217 1.68 0.20 -20.40
N PHE A 218 1.70 -1.10 -20.11
CA PHE A 218 2.18 -1.66 -18.87
C PHE A 218 3.36 -2.58 -19.12
N SER A 219 4.28 -2.65 -18.16
CA SER A 219 5.46 -3.51 -18.25
C SER A 219 5.76 -4.11 -16.87
N GLY A 220 6.25 -5.34 -16.86
CA GLY A 220 6.60 -6.03 -15.61
C GLY A 220 6.76 -7.53 -15.83
N THR A 221 6.58 -8.28 -14.76
CA THR A 221 6.59 -9.74 -14.76
C THR A 221 5.23 -10.29 -15.16
N ARG A 222 5.18 -11.15 -16.18
CA ARG A 222 3.99 -11.90 -16.56
C ARG A 222 4.09 -13.32 -16.04
N LEU A 223 3.07 -13.73 -15.29
CA LEU A 223 2.91 -15.08 -14.78
C LEU A 223 2.40 -16.02 -15.88
N PRO A 224 2.69 -17.33 -15.77
CA PRO A 224 2.12 -18.33 -16.68
C PRO A 224 0.60 -18.46 -16.46
N GLN A 225 -0.12 -18.87 -17.52
CA GLN A 225 -1.55 -19.14 -17.41
C GLN A 225 -1.82 -20.24 -16.38
N ASN A 226 -2.84 -20.04 -15.56
CA ASN A 226 -3.23 -20.95 -14.49
C ASN A 226 -4.62 -21.55 -14.64
N ALA A 227 -5.33 -21.27 -15.73
CA ALA A 227 -6.69 -21.78 -15.96
C ALA A 227 -6.68 -23.18 -16.56
N TRP A 228 -7.37 -24.12 -15.91
CA TRP A 228 -7.55 -25.49 -16.35
C TRP A 228 -9.02 -25.88 -16.36
N TYR A 229 -9.44 -26.57 -17.42
CA TYR A 229 -10.80 -27.07 -17.50
C TYR A 229 -10.90 -28.48 -16.91
N PHE A 230 -11.72 -28.61 -15.87
CA PHE A 230 -11.99 -29.90 -15.21
C PHE A 230 -13.37 -30.41 -15.56
N GLU A 231 -13.46 -31.72 -15.82
CA GLU A 231 -14.70 -32.41 -16.13
C GLU A 231 -14.77 -33.72 -15.37
N GLN A 232 -15.86 -33.92 -14.61
CA GLN A 232 -16.16 -35.17 -13.92
C GLN A 232 -17.61 -35.53 -14.13
N GLY A 233 -17.87 -36.46 -15.09
CA GLY A 233 -19.21 -36.83 -15.46
C GLY A 233 -19.97 -35.72 -16.19
N LYS A 234 -21.29 -35.84 -16.26
CA LYS A 234 -22.15 -34.96 -17.08
C LYS A 234 -22.31 -33.56 -16.51
N TYR A 235 -22.28 -33.41 -15.19
CA TYR A 235 -22.73 -32.19 -14.51
C TYR A 235 -21.61 -31.40 -13.79
N LYS A 236 -20.46 -32.02 -13.53
CA LYS A 236 -19.32 -31.36 -12.92
C LYS A 236 -18.33 -30.91 -14.00
N LYS A 237 -18.47 -29.65 -14.43
CA LYS A 237 -17.63 -29.07 -15.49
C LYS A 237 -17.36 -27.63 -15.13
N GLN A 238 -16.08 -27.27 -14.98
CA GLN A 238 -15.69 -25.91 -14.58
C GLN A 238 -14.27 -25.59 -15.05
N TRP A 239 -14.04 -24.34 -15.44
CA TRP A 239 -12.72 -23.75 -15.42
C TRP A 239 -12.31 -23.50 -13.98
N VAL A 240 -11.13 -23.95 -13.60
CA VAL A 240 -10.52 -23.74 -12.29
C VAL A 240 -9.21 -23.00 -12.51
N LEU A 241 -9.06 -21.85 -11.87
CA LEU A 241 -7.83 -21.09 -11.86
C LEU A 241 -6.99 -21.61 -10.69
N MET A 242 -5.84 -22.23 -11.03
CA MET A 242 -5.00 -22.93 -10.07
C MET A 242 -4.25 -21.96 -9.17
N PHE A 243 -4.19 -22.26 -7.89
CA PHE A 243 -3.42 -21.50 -6.93
C PHE A 243 -1.92 -21.63 -7.17
N LEU A 244 -1.21 -20.52 -7.04
CA LEU A 244 0.22 -20.50 -6.78
C LEU A 244 0.47 -20.63 -5.28
N ARG A 245 1.64 -21.07 -4.88
CA ARG A 245 1.89 -21.49 -3.49
C ARG A 245 2.02 -20.32 -2.49
N TYR A 246 2.67 -19.20 -2.89
CA TYR A 246 2.86 -17.99 -2.08
C TYR A 246 3.38 -16.80 -2.91
N GLY A 247 3.32 -15.61 -2.35
CA GLY A 247 3.99 -14.42 -2.86
C GLY A 247 3.17 -13.59 -3.85
N TYR A 248 1.85 -13.79 -3.91
CA TYR A 248 0.96 -13.08 -4.81
C TYR A 248 -0.29 -12.58 -4.08
N ALA A 249 -0.79 -11.42 -4.49
CA ALA A 249 -2.11 -10.94 -4.11
C ALA A 249 -3.19 -11.73 -4.85
N ASP A 250 -4.38 -11.84 -4.30
CA ASP A 250 -5.58 -12.45 -4.91
C ASP A 250 -5.37 -13.86 -5.50
N ASN A 251 -4.50 -14.60 -4.87
CA ASN A 251 -4.08 -15.92 -5.33
C ASN A 251 -4.71 -17.05 -4.51
N LEU A 252 -4.80 -16.88 -3.20
CA LEU A 252 -5.31 -17.84 -2.23
C LEU A 252 -6.52 -17.25 -1.51
N PRO A 253 -7.48 -18.08 -1.04
CA PRO A 253 -8.58 -17.58 -0.23
C PRO A 253 -8.11 -16.84 1.01
N ASN A 254 -8.77 -15.74 1.39
CA ASN A 254 -8.45 -14.96 2.58
C ASN A 254 -8.48 -15.78 3.90
N SER A 255 -9.07 -16.97 3.91
CA SER A 255 -9.01 -17.90 5.03
C SER A 255 -7.67 -18.64 5.17
N ASP A 256 -6.82 -18.58 4.16
CA ASP A 256 -5.43 -19.06 4.20
C ASP A 256 -4.51 -17.88 4.57
N GLU A 257 -4.50 -17.53 5.86
CA GLU A 257 -3.75 -16.39 6.36
C GLU A 257 -2.24 -16.51 6.08
N GLU A 258 -1.67 -17.71 6.17
CA GLU A 258 -0.25 -17.92 5.88
C GLU A 258 0.05 -17.70 4.39
N GLY A 259 -0.80 -18.24 3.52
CA GLY A 259 -0.63 -18.15 2.07
C GLY A 259 -0.83 -16.74 1.51
N CYS A 260 -1.70 -15.93 2.14
CA CYS A 260 -1.92 -14.53 1.79
C CYS A 260 -0.93 -13.56 2.44
N SER A 261 -0.08 -14.05 3.34
CA SER A 261 0.91 -13.24 4.05
C SER A 261 2.26 -13.21 3.33
N ILE A 262 2.88 -12.04 3.32
CA ILE A 262 4.06 -11.70 2.52
C ILE A 262 5.24 -11.38 3.45
N ASP A 263 6.41 -11.87 3.09
CA ASP A 263 7.69 -11.60 3.75
C ASP A 263 8.48 -10.59 2.90
N ILE A 264 8.82 -9.45 3.46
CA ILE A 264 9.59 -8.40 2.78
C ILE A 264 10.97 -8.92 2.34
N SER A 265 11.52 -9.90 3.03
CA SER A 265 12.81 -10.50 2.65
C SER A 265 12.78 -11.28 1.33
N TRP A 266 11.60 -11.49 0.74
CA TRP A 266 11.47 -12.02 -0.63
C TRP A 266 11.68 -10.96 -1.72
N ALA A 267 11.91 -9.71 -1.36
CA ALA A 267 12.17 -8.64 -2.32
C ALA A 267 13.40 -8.93 -3.18
N VAL A 268 13.28 -8.69 -4.49
CA VAL A 268 14.35 -8.84 -5.46
C VAL A 268 14.46 -7.58 -6.32
N ASP A 269 15.66 -7.31 -6.82
CA ASP A 269 15.92 -6.25 -7.76
C ASP A 269 15.55 -6.64 -9.21
N GLU A 270 15.77 -5.74 -10.16
CA GLU A 270 15.50 -5.95 -11.60
C GLU A 270 16.27 -7.13 -12.21
N ASN A 271 17.38 -7.55 -11.59
CA ASN A 271 18.19 -8.69 -11.98
C ASN A 271 17.83 -9.99 -11.22
N ARG A 272 16.71 -9.96 -10.48
CA ARG A 272 16.22 -11.06 -9.62
C ARG A 272 17.19 -11.41 -8.50
N GLN A 273 18.04 -10.44 -8.08
CA GLN A 273 18.92 -10.64 -6.93
C GLN A 273 18.21 -10.18 -5.64
N PRO A 274 18.35 -10.94 -4.54
CA PRO A 274 17.74 -10.58 -3.26
C PRO A 274 18.08 -9.16 -2.84
N LYS A 275 17.07 -8.39 -2.46
CA LYS A 275 17.20 -7.05 -1.92
C LYS A 275 16.88 -7.06 -0.43
N ASN A 276 17.83 -6.64 0.38
CA ASN A 276 17.63 -6.53 1.81
C ASN A 276 17.03 -5.15 2.14
N LEU A 277 15.77 -5.13 2.55
CA LEU A 277 15.05 -3.97 3.04
C LEU A 277 14.79 -4.17 4.54
N ASP A 278 15.07 -3.16 5.34
CA ASP A 278 14.79 -3.16 6.78
C ASP A 278 13.32 -2.79 7.09
N PHE A 279 12.69 -2.01 6.21
CA PHE A 279 11.27 -1.66 6.21
C PHE A 279 10.84 -1.20 4.82
N ILE A 280 9.53 -1.08 4.63
CA ILE A 280 8.90 -0.53 3.42
C ILE A 280 7.87 0.53 3.81
N ASP A 281 7.62 1.48 2.89
CA ASP A 281 6.65 2.56 3.08
C ASP A 281 5.47 2.44 2.11
N PHE A 282 5.71 1.89 0.91
CA PHE A 282 4.71 1.74 -0.13
C PHE A 282 4.60 0.31 -0.64
N ILE A 283 3.38 -0.09 -0.95
CA ILE A 283 3.07 -1.36 -1.63
C ILE A 283 2.36 -1.04 -2.94
N ARG A 284 2.78 -1.68 -4.03
CA ARG A 284 2.09 -1.68 -5.31
C ARG A 284 1.70 -3.10 -5.67
N ILE A 285 0.47 -3.27 -6.11
CA ILE A 285 -0.03 -4.54 -6.64
C ILE A 285 -0.43 -4.30 -8.09
N TYR A 286 0.03 -5.15 -9.01
CA TYR A 286 -0.45 -5.13 -10.38
C TYR A 286 -0.88 -6.53 -10.84
N ASN A 287 -1.87 -6.59 -11.73
CA ASN A 287 -2.30 -7.88 -12.29
C ASN A 287 -1.16 -8.54 -13.08
N GLY A 288 -0.69 -9.71 -12.61
CA GLY A 288 0.39 -10.48 -13.24
C GLY A 288 -0.04 -11.33 -14.44
N MET A 289 -1.34 -11.35 -14.80
CA MET A 289 -1.91 -12.28 -15.73
C MET A 289 -2.36 -11.62 -17.06
N ASN A 290 -1.82 -12.04 -18.20
CA ASN A 290 -2.45 -11.81 -19.50
C ASN A 290 -3.20 -13.08 -19.92
N GLN A 291 -4.39 -13.27 -19.36
CA GLN A 291 -5.19 -14.48 -19.54
C GLN A 291 -6.66 -14.13 -19.79
N THR A 292 -7.28 -14.87 -20.69
CA THR A 292 -8.74 -14.85 -20.89
C THR A 292 -9.27 -16.27 -20.78
N VAL A 293 -10.24 -16.48 -19.91
CA VAL A 293 -10.84 -17.77 -19.66
C VAL A 293 -12.22 -17.83 -20.31
N PRO A 294 -12.51 -18.85 -21.13
CA PRO A 294 -13.85 -19.00 -21.70
C PRO A 294 -14.92 -18.97 -20.60
N GLN A 295 -15.97 -18.19 -20.80
CA GLN A 295 -17.11 -18.01 -19.87
C GLN A 295 -16.82 -17.19 -18.62
N LEU A 296 -15.56 -16.89 -18.27
CA LEU A 296 -15.21 -16.05 -17.12
C LEU A 296 -14.74 -14.65 -17.55
N GLY A 297 -14.11 -14.51 -18.71
CA GLY A 297 -13.56 -13.25 -19.19
C GLY A 297 -12.05 -13.14 -18.98
N GLU A 298 -11.55 -11.92 -18.94
CA GLU A 298 -10.17 -11.69 -18.58
C GLU A 298 -9.95 -11.98 -17.10
N THR A 299 -8.75 -12.43 -16.75
CA THR A 299 -8.30 -12.58 -15.37
C THR A 299 -7.93 -11.21 -14.83
N SER A 300 -8.59 -10.79 -13.76
CA SER A 300 -8.41 -9.50 -13.11
C SER A 300 -8.07 -9.71 -11.64
N THR A 301 -6.99 -9.13 -11.18
CA THR A 301 -6.66 -9.14 -9.75
C THR A 301 -7.56 -8.14 -9.01
N GLU A 302 -8.22 -8.58 -7.95
CA GLU A 302 -8.95 -7.71 -7.03
C GLU A 302 -8.16 -7.50 -5.73
N VAL A 303 -8.22 -6.26 -5.20
CA VAL A 303 -7.62 -5.91 -3.93
C VAL A 303 -8.71 -5.42 -2.98
N ALA A 304 -8.82 -6.07 -1.83
CA ALA A 304 -9.79 -5.74 -0.80
C ALA A 304 -9.15 -5.14 0.45
N GLY A 305 -7.85 -4.92 0.46
CA GLY A 305 -7.12 -4.29 1.56
C GLY A 305 -5.81 -4.98 1.89
N ALA A 306 -5.15 -4.46 2.91
CA ALA A 306 -3.94 -5.05 3.48
C ALA A 306 -3.77 -4.63 4.94
N HIS A 307 -3.01 -5.39 5.72
CA HIS A 307 -2.63 -4.97 7.06
C HIS A 307 -1.22 -5.43 7.46
N ASP A 308 -0.59 -4.64 8.32
CA ASP A 308 0.66 -4.98 9.00
C ASP A 308 0.40 -6.09 10.03
N LEU A 309 1.18 -7.15 9.97
CA LEU A 309 1.07 -8.28 10.90
C LEU A 309 1.80 -8.03 12.23
N HIS A 310 2.66 -7.00 12.30
CA HIS A 310 3.58 -6.75 13.40
C HIS A 310 3.64 -5.27 13.79
N LEU A 311 2.49 -4.59 13.86
CA LEU A 311 2.39 -3.14 14.11
C LEU A 311 3.32 -2.63 15.22
N GLU A 312 3.32 -3.27 16.40
CA GLU A 312 4.17 -2.84 17.52
C GLU A 312 5.66 -2.99 17.21
N ALA A 313 6.07 -4.07 16.54
CA ALA A 313 7.45 -4.28 16.13
C ALA A 313 7.87 -3.30 15.03
N SER A 314 6.98 -3.00 14.08
CA SER A 314 7.18 -1.97 13.05
C SER A 314 7.43 -0.62 13.69
N LEU A 315 6.60 -0.19 14.62
CA LEU A 315 6.74 1.08 15.34
C LEU A 315 8.02 1.15 16.18
N ASP A 316 8.42 0.07 16.84
CA ASP A 316 9.66 0.00 17.63
C ASP A 316 10.92 0.02 16.76
N ALA A 317 10.90 -0.63 15.60
CA ALA A 317 12.00 -0.60 14.63
C ALA A 317 12.24 0.83 14.11
N ILE A 318 11.18 1.55 13.76
CA ILE A 318 11.25 2.95 13.31
C ILE A 318 11.76 3.87 14.44
N ARG A 319 11.24 3.73 15.66
CA ARG A 319 11.71 4.51 16.83
C ARG A 319 13.20 4.31 17.06
N THR A 320 13.69 3.09 16.90
CA THR A 320 15.12 2.75 17.05
C THR A 320 15.95 3.35 15.92
N ALA A 321 15.50 3.27 14.68
CA ALA A 321 16.18 3.86 13.53
C ALA A 321 16.26 5.39 13.63
N THR A 322 15.15 6.04 14.00
CA THR A 322 15.14 7.52 14.21
C THR A 322 15.94 7.97 15.41
N ALA A 323 16.05 7.15 16.46
CA ALA A 323 16.89 7.45 17.62
C ALA A 323 18.39 7.41 17.28
N ILE A 324 18.81 6.60 16.30
CA ILE A 324 20.19 6.55 15.81
C ILE A 324 20.50 7.79 14.96
N VAL A 325 19.54 8.32 14.23
CA VAL A 325 19.67 9.55 13.41
C VAL A 325 19.57 10.82 14.25
N SER A 326 18.92 10.79 15.41
CA SER A 326 19.05 11.88 16.37
C SER A 326 20.51 11.95 16.78
N PRO A 327 21.29 13.01 16.42
CA PRO A 327 22.65 13.10 16.92
C PRO A 327 22.52 13.06 18.43
N VAL A 328 23.11 12.05 19.05
CA VAL A 328 23.43 12.10 20.47
C VAL A 328 24.04 13.47 20.63
N GLN A 329 23.31 14.39 21.25
CA GLN A 329 23.94 15.55 21.82
C GLN A 329 24.88 14.96 22.87
N SER A 330 26.03 14.44 22.37
CA SER A 330 27.19 14.33 23.23
C SER A 330 27.24 15.68 23.92
N ALA A 331 27.33 15.67 25.22
CA ALA A 331 27.52 16.86 26.01
C ALA A 331 28.76 17.57 25.47
N GLN A 332 28.63 18.19 24.29
CA GLN A 332 29.58 19.17 23.81
C GLN A 332 29.51 20.27 24.84
N GLN A 333 30.54 20.28 25.66
CA GLN A 333 30.82 21.46 26.48
C GLN A 333 30.56 22.66 25.57
N SER A 334 29.47 23.37 25.84
CA SER A 334 28.92 24.42 25.01
C SER A 334 30.03 25.43 24.70
N ALA A 335 30.57 25.36 23.50
CA ALA A 335 31.67 26.20 23.05
C ALA A 335 31.20 27.66 23.03
N LEU A 336 32.06 28.56 23.51
CA LEU A 336 31.88 29.99 23.48
C LEU A 336 32.49 30.53 22.19
N TYR A 337 31.77 31.40 21.50
CA TYR A 337 32.26 32.09 20.30
C TYR A 337 32.19 33.61 20.50
N ASN A 338 33.12 34.36 19.96
CA ASN A 338 33.02 35.82 19.85
C ASN A 338 32.11 36.22 18.67
N LEU A 339 31.88 37.50 18.47
CA LEU A 339 31.06 38.01 17.36
C LEU A 339 31.63 37.72 15.97
N GLN A 340 32.91 37.41 15.85
CA GLN A 340 33.58 37.00 14.61
C GLN A 340 33.47 35.50 14.36
N GLY A 341 32.73 34.74 15.19
CA GLY A 341 32.55 33.31 15.06
C GLY A 341 33.76 32.46 15.50
N GLN A 342 34.79 33.06 16.12
CA GLN A 342 35.95 32.36 16.64
C GLN A 342 35.63 31.74 18.01
N ARG A 343 36.03 30.49 18.22
CA ARG A 343 35.93 29.81 19.52
C ARG A 343 36.82 30.48 20.54
N VAL A 344 36.24 30.86 21.68
CA VAL A 344 36.96 31.54 22.76
C VAL A 344 36.89 30.77 24.07
N SER A 345 37.88 31.02 24.95
CA SER A 345 37.89 30.39 26.27
C SER A 345 36.91 31.10 27.23
N ARG A 346 36.61 30.47 28.37
CA ARG A 346 35.82 31.11 29.44
C ARG A 346 36.45 32.38 30.03
N ALA A 347 37.75 32.57 29.80
CA ALA A 347 38.48 33.77 30.25
C ALA A 347 38.32 34.96 29.28
N TYR A 348 37.76 34.78 28.09
CA TYR A 348 37.50 35.85 27.14
C TYR A 348 36.50 36.86 27.73
N ARG A 349 36.79 38.15 27.65
CA ARG A 349 35.92 39.24 28.10
C ARG A 349 35.29 39.91 26.88
N GLY A 350 33.98 40.06 26.88
CA GLY A 350 33.26 40.71 25.80
C GLY A 350 31.95 39.97 25.44
N ILE A 351 31.37 40.32 24.30
CA ILE A 351 30.14 39.67 23.82
C ILE A 351 30.47 38.28 23.29
N CYS A 352 29.81 37.27 23.86
CA CYS A 352 29.93 35.87 23.49
C CYS A 352 28.59 35.29 22.98
N ILE A 353 28.70 34.28 22.13
CA ILE A 353 27.58 33.47 21.67
C ILE A 353 27.74 32.05 22.24
N LYS A 354 26.70 31.57 22.90
CA LYS A 354 26.61 30.21 23.44
C LYS A 354 25.21 29.63 23.15
N ASN A 355 25.12 28.52 22.51
CA ASN A 355 23.83 27.89 22.14
C ASN A 355 22.90 28.89 21.41
N GLY A 356 23.43 29.65 20.45
CA GLY A 356 22.67 30.62 19.67
C GLY A 356 22.24 31.91 20.44
N LYS A 357 22.58 32.03 21.72
CA LYS A 357 22.26 33.24 22.55
C LYS A 357 23.48 34.08 22.79
N GLN A 358 23.33 35.40 22.63
CA GLN A 358 24.35 36.37 22.96
C GLN A 358 24.29 36.74 24.44
N PHE A 359 25.47 36.93 25.07
CA PHE A 359 25.61 37.44 26.41
C PHE A 359 26.97 38.13 26.57
N VAL A 360 27.10 38.98 27.59
CA VAL A 360 28.37 39.63 27.93
C VAL A 360 29.10 38.78 28.95
N ASN A 361 30.28 38.30 28.61
CA ASN A 361 31.19 37.63 29.53
C ASN A 361 32.10 38.69 30.18
N LYS A 362 31.83 39.01 31.45
CA LYS A 362 32.50 40.05 32.23
C LYS A 362 33.80 39.59 32.91
#